data_65d7f9fb1728f1085f16b0b32a8c5afd
#
_entry.id   65d7f9fb1728f1085f16b0b32a8c5afd
#
_cell.length_a   1.000
_cell.length_b   1.000
_cell.length_c   1.000
_cell.angle_alpha   90.00
_cell.angle_beta   90.00
_cell.angle_gamma   90.00
#
_symmetry.space_group_name_H-M   'P 1'
#
loop_
_entity.id
_entity.type
_entity.pdbx_description
1 polymer ?
#
loop_
_entity_poly.entity_id
_entity_poly.type
_entity_poly.pdbx_seq_one_letter_code
_entity_poly.pdbx_strand_id
1 'polypeptide(L)'
;SFETGTIIRSAKYMRTGNVLVRKRLFLNEDSLFDPHFGKTGGEDVDFFRRMIKQGKMFVWCNEAPVFETIPPARWKRTGLLKRAMIRGKMALNTTGSQAASTLKSMVAVVLYTLSLPFVSVMGHHIFMKYLIRDCDHLGKVCAFFGIDWIQEKYVGGYEE
;
A
#
# COMPACT_ATOMS: atom_id res chain seq x y z
N SER A 1 -10.18 -0.36 14.57
CA SER A 1 -11.42 -1.05 14.14
C SER A 1 -12.57 -0.06 14.15
N PHE A 2 -13.57 -0.33 13.34
CA PHE A 2 -14.84 0.38 13.33
C PHE A 2 -15.88 -0.49 14.04
N GLU A 3 -17.00 0.11 14.41
CA GLU A 3 -18.15 -0.65 14.91
C GLU A 3 -18.88 -1.33 13.74
N THR A 4 -19.47 -2.51 14.00
CA THR A 4 -20.29 -3.23 13.02
C THR A 4 -21.45 -2.35 12.56
N GLY A 5 -21.73 -2.34 11.27
CA GLY A 5 -22.70 -1.44 10.66
C GLY A 5 -22.12 -0.13 10.13
N THR A 6 -20.87 0.23 10.48
CA THR A 6 -20.24 1.46 9.98
C THR A 6 -20.05 1.41 8.46
N ILE A 7 -20.54 2.44 7.77
CA ILE A 7 -20.36 2.57 6.32
C ILE A 7 -18.94 3.04 6.02
N ILE A 8 -18.19 2.23 5.26
CA ILE A 8 -16.82 2.53 4.85
C ILE A 8 -16.84 3.33 3.54
N ARG A 9 -16.34 4.57 3.60
CA ARG A 9 -16.31 5.51 2.48
C ARG A 9 -14.93 5.68 1.84
N SER A 10 -13.92 4.96 2.33
CA SER A 10 -12.55 5.06 1.82
C SER A 10 -11.94 3.69 1.58
N ALA A 11 -11.50 3.47 0.33
CA ALA A 11 -10.86 2.23 -0.10
C ALA A 11 -9.59 1.86 0.68
N LYS A 12 -8.96 2.83 1.35
CA LYS A 12 -7.76 2.58 2.18
C LYS A 12 -7.99 1.57 3.34
N TYR A 13 -9.24 1.40 3.76
CA TYR A 13 -9.61 0.48 4.85
C TYR A 13 -10.07 -0.89 4.34
N MET A 14 -10.10 -1.09 3.02
CA MET A 14 -10.60 -2.32 2.41
C MET A 14 -9.45 -3.15 1.85
N ARG A 15 -9.58 -4.47 1.92
CA ARG A 15 -8.67 -5.46 1.36
C ARG A 15 -9.49 -6.64 0.83
N THR A 16 -9.07 -7.21 -0.29
CA THR A 16 -9.73 -8.39 -0.86
C THR A 16 -9.61 -9.63 0.00
N GLY A 17 -8.57 -9.70 0.85
CA GLY A 17 -8.36 -10.83 1.76
C GLY A 17 -9.39 -10.96 2.89
N ASN A 18 -10.19 -9.90 3.15
CA ASN A 18 -11.26 -9.93 4.16
C ASN A 18 -12.46 -9.11 3.70
N VAL A 19 -13.18 -9.60 2.70
CA VAL A 19 -14.40 -8.98 2.20
C VAL A 19 -15.37 -10.01 1.68
N LEU A 20 -16.65 -9.86 2.01
CA LEU A 20 -17.74 -10.59 1.41
C LEU A 20 -18.42 -9.69 0.38
N VAL A 21 -18.47 -10.12 -0.88
CA VAL A 21 -19.00 -9.34 -2.01
C VAL A 21 -20.20 -10.07 -2.61
N ARG A 22 -21.29 -9.32 -2.86
CA ARG A 22 -22.44 -9.90 -3.54
C ARG A 22 -22.09 -10.24 -4.99
N LYS A 23 -22.41 -11.47 -5.43
CA LYS A 23 -22.13 -11.98 -6.80
C LYS A 23 -22.57 -11.02 -7.90
N ARG A 24 -23.69 -10.34 -7.75
CA ARG A 24 -24.21 -9.38 -8.74
C ARG A 24 -23.25 -8.22 -9.03
N LEU A 25 -22.31 -7.91 -8.13
CA LEU A 25 -21.32 -6.87 -8.35
C LEU A 25 -20.33 -7.25 -9.45
N PHE A 26 -20.12 -8.55 -9.65
CA PHE A 26 -19.20 -9.11 -10.63
C PHE A 26 -19.83 -9.29 -12.02
N LEU A 27 -21.16 -9.28 -12.13
CA LEU A 27 -21.86 -9.58 -13.38
C LEU A 27 -21.88 -8.42 -14.38
N ASN A 28 -21.64 -7.20 -13.93
CA ASN A 28 -21.76 -5.97 -14.73
C ASN A 28 -20.42 -5.26 -14.95
N GLU A 29 -19.31 -5.93 -14.65
CA GLU A 29 -17.97 -5.35 -14.80
C GLU A 29 -17.17 -6.19 -15.79
N ASP A 30 -16.73 -5.57 -16.89
CA ASP A 30 -15.90 -6.20 -17.92
C ASP A 30 -14.52 -6.58 -17.38
N SER A 31 -14.02 -5.87 -16.39
CA SER A 31 -12.78 -6.17 -15.68
C SER A 31 -12.90 -5.79 -14.20
N LEU A 32 -12.86 -6.79 -13.33
CA LEU A 32 -12.87 -6.59 -11.87
C LEU A 32 -11.61 -5.89 -11.38
N PHE A 33 -10.46 -6.30 -11.88
CA PHE A 33 -9.16 -5.78 -11.52
C PHE A 33 -8.46 -5.27 -12.78
N ASP A 34 -7.89 -4.06 -12.71
CA ASP A 34 -7.12 -3.50 -13.81
C ASP A 34 -5.77 -4.22 -13.90
N PRO A 35 -5.44 -4.84 -15.06
CA PRO A 35 -4.18 -5.55 -15.28
C PRO A 35 -2.92 -4.68 -15.09
N HIS A 36 -3.03 -3.36 -15.23
CA HIS A 36 -1.91 -2.44 -14.98
C HIS A 36 -1.36 -2.52 -13.56
N PHE A 37 -2.19 -2.92 -12.59
CA PHE A 37 -1.76 -3.12 -11.21
C PHE A 37 -1.10 -4.48 -10.95
N GLY A 38 -1.11 -5.42 -11.90
CA GLY A 38 -0.55 -6.77 -11.72
C GLY A 38 0.93 -6.82 -11.37
N LYS A 39 1.71 -5.78 -11.75
CA LYS A 39 3.15 -5.68 -11.42
C LYS A 39 3.43 -4.78 -10.21
N THR A 40 2.51 -3.91 -9.86
CA THR A 40 2.71 -2.88 -8.82
C THR A 40 1.90 -3.15 -7.58
N GLY A 41 0.86 -3.99 -7.65
CA GLY A 41 -0.13 -4.15 -6.60
C GLY A 41 -1.06 -2.93 -6.50
N GLY A 42 -2.06 -2.98 -5.60
CA GLY A 42 -3.03 -1.90 -5.41
C GLY A 42 -4.31 -2.08 -6.22
N GLU A 43 -4.44 -3.19 -6.92
CA GLU A 43 -5.62 -3.61 -7.67
C GLU A 43 -6.88 -3.65 -6.79
N ASP A 44 -6.72 -4.07 -5.53
CA ASP A 44 -7.79 -4.10 -4.54
C ASP A 44 -8.25 -2.68 -4.16
N VAL A 45 -7.32 -1.79 -3.91
CA VAL A 45 -7.64 -0.38 -3.58
C VAL A 45 -8.30 0.32 -4.75
N ASP A 46 -7.84 0.05 -5.99
CA ASP A 46 -8.47 0.60 -7.19
C ASP A 46 -9.89 0.06 -7.36
N PHE A 47 -10.08 -1.25 -7.26
CA PHE A 47 -11.39 -1.89 -7.33
C PHE A 47 -12.37 -1.25 -6.34
N PHE A 48 -12.02 -1.17 -5.05
CA PHE A 48 -12.90 -0.58 -4.04
C PHE A 48 -13.15 0.91 -4.29
N ARG A 49 -12.17 1.65 -4.80
CA ARG A 49 -12.34 3.07 -5.15
C ARG A 49 -13.35 3.24 -6.29
N ARG A 50 -13.28 2.41 -7.33
CA ARG A 50 -14.27 2.42 -8.43
C ARG A 50 -15.67 2.08 -7.93
N MET A 51 -15.78 1.05 -7.11
CA MET A 51 -17.08 0.64 -6.54
C MET A 51 -17.70 1.74 -5.67
N ILE A 52 -16.91 2.41 -4.83
CA ILE A 52 -17.38 3.55 -4.03
C ILE A 52 -17.84 4.70 -4.93
N LYS A 53 -17.10 5.02 -5.99
CA LYS A 53 -17.48 6.05 -6.97
C LYS A 53 -18.80 5.72 -7.68
N GLN A 54 -19.10 4.44 -7.91
CA GLN A 54 -20.37 3.95 -8.46
C GLN A 54 -21.51 3.93 -7.43
N GLY A 55 -21.29 4.42 -6.21
CA GLY A 55 -22.30 4.45 -5.16
C GLY A 55 -22.52 3.11 -4.44
N LYS A 56 -21.64 2.13 -4.63
CA LYS A 56 -21.74 0.86 -3.89
C LYS A 56 -21.38 1.09 -2.43
N MET A 57 -22.18 0.51 -1.53
CA MET A 57 -21.98 0.60 -0.08
C MET A 57 -21.16 -0.58 0.44
N PHE A 58 -20.21 -0.27 1.30
CA PHE A 58 -19.45 -1.25 2.08
C PHE A 58 -19.67 -1.00 3.57
N VAL A 59 -19.93 -2.07 4.29
CA VAL A 59 -20.26 -2.03 5.71
C VAL A 59 -19.22 -2.84 6.47
N TRP A 60 -18.75 -2.29 7.58
CA TRP A 60 -17.82 -2.97 8.47
C TRP A 60 -18.53 -4.03 9.30
N CYS A 61 -17.92 -5.22 9.42
CA CYS A 61 -18.35 -6.29 10.30
C CYS A 61 -17.17 -6.65 11.24
N ASN A 62 -17.29 -6.32 12.51
CA ASN A 62 -16.22 -6.55 13.49
C ASN A 62 -16.19 -7.99 13.98
N GLU A 63 -17.30 -8.70 13.83
CA GLU A 63 -17.48 -10.10 14.25
C GLU A 63 -16.89 -11.11 13.26
N ALA A 64 -16.39 -10.66 12.12
CA ALA A 64 -15.79 -11.51 11.09
C ALA A 64 -14.26 -11.29 10.98
N PRO A 65 -13.46 -11.61 12.02
CA PRO A 65 -12.03 -11.47 11.96
C PRO A 65 -11.43 -12.54 11.03
N VAL A 66 -10.45 -12.12 10.24
CA VAL A 66 -9.63 -13.03 9.42
C VAL A 66 -8.20 -13.00 9.93
N PHE A 67 -7.60 -14.17 10.12
CA PHE A 67 -6.21 -14.32 10.52
C PHE A 67 -5.36 -14.65 9.29
N GLU A 68 -4.32 -13.86 9.04
CA GLU A 68 -3.38 -14.07 7.96
C GLU A 68 -2.04 -14.54 8.53
N THR A 69 -1.51 -15.65 8.02
CA THR A 69 -0.14 -16.05 8.32
C THR A 69 0.83 -15.24 7.47
N ILE A 70 1.65 -14.42 8.14
CA ILE A 70 2.64 -13.59 7.46
C ILE A 70 3.96 -14.35 7.37
N PRO A 71 4.48 -14.66 6.17
CA PRO A 71 5.75 -15.36 6.01
C PRO A 71 6.90 -14.64 6.73
N PRO A 72 7.84 -15.38 7.38
CA PRO A 72 8.96 -14.79 8.12
C PRO A 72 9.80 -13.81 7.31
N ALA A 73 9.92 -14.01 6.00
CA ALA A 73 10.63 -13.09 5.09
C ALA A 73 10.05 -11.67 5.10
N ARG A 74 8.74 -11.52 5.34
CA ARG A 74 8.06 -10.21 5.42
C ARG A 74 8.37 -9.43 6.70
N TRP A 75 8.86 -10.10 7.76
CA TRP A 75 9.25 -9.50 9.03
C TRP A 75 10.70 -9.02 9.04
N LYS A 76 11.54 -9.48 8.10
CA LYS A 76 12.92 -9.05 7.99
C LYS A 76 12.98 -7.54 7.68
N ARG A 77 13.98 -6.84 8.22
CA ARG A 77 14.21 -5.40 7.97
C ARG A 77 14.22 -5.09 6.47
N THR A 78 14.95 -5.88 5.70
CA THR A 78 15.03 -5.76 4.23
C THR A 78 13.66 -5.87 3.57
N GLY A 79 12.82 -6.81 4.03
CA GLY A 79 11.43 -6.95 3.55
C GLY A 79 10.57 -5.74 3.86
N LEU A 80 10.69 -5.17 5.07
CA LEU A 80 9.94 -3.96 5.46
C LEU A 80 10.37 -2.74 4.62
N LEU A 81 11.68 -2.54 4.40
CA LEU A 81 12.19 -1.43 3.60
C LEU A 81 11.82 -1.57 2.12
N LYS A 82 11.93 -2.79 1.56
CA LYS A 82 11.50 -3.07 0.19
C LYS A 82 10.02 -2.74 -0.01
N ARG A 83 9.16 -3.18 0.91
CA ARG A 83 7.72 -2.86 0.87
C ARG A 83 7.44 -1.36 1.02
N ALA A 84 8.24 -0.63 1.81
CA ALA A 84 8.12 0.82 1.90
C ALA A 84 8.40 1.49 0.56
N MET A 85 9.49 1.13 -0.12
CA MET A 85 9.81 1.69 -1.45
C MET A 85 8.71 1.38 -2.48
N ILE A 86 8.16 0.17 -2.48
CA ILE A 86 7.05 -0.21 -3.36
C ILE A 86 5.80 0.64 -3.07
N ARG A 87 5.44 0.84 -1.79
CA ARG A 87 4.32 1.73 -1.42
C ARG A 87 4.54 3.15 -1.92
N GLY A 88 5.77 3.68 -1.79
CA GLY A 88 6.13 4.98 -2.32
C GLY A 88 5.92 5.08 -3.82
N LYS A 89 6.38 4.08 -4.59
CA LYS A 89 6.15 3.96 -6.04
C LYS A 89 4.66 3.99 -6.37
N MET A 90 3.84 3.19 -5.68
CA MET A 90 2.39 3.14 -5.90
C MET A 90 1.70 4.47 -5.57
N ALA A 91 2.15 5.15 -4.52
CA ALA A 91 1.58 6.43 -4.10
C ALA A 91 1.74 7.53 -5.16
N LEU A 92 2.75 7.45 -6.05
CA LEU A 92 2.90 8.38 -7.17
C LEU A 92 1.72 8.30 -8.12
N ASN A 93 1.28 7.09 -8.47
CA ASN A 93 0.20 6.85 -9.44
C ASN A 93 -1.19 7.28 -8.92
N THR A 94 -1.33 7.46 -7.61
CA THR A 94 -2.61 7.83 -6.97
C THR A 94 -2.73 9.33 -6.69
N THR A 95 -1.70 10.14 -6.99
CA THR A 95 -1.64 11.56 -6.64
C THR A 95 -1.99 12.43 -7.86
N GLY A 96 -2.85 13.42 -7.69
CA GLY A 96 -3.31 14.28 -8.79
C GLY A 96 -2.20 15.12 -9.43
N SER A 97 -1.27 15.68 -8.63
CA SER A 97 -0.07 16.40 -9.13
C SER A 97 1.18 15.63 -8.75
N GLN A 98 1.72 14.86 -9.69
CA GLN A 98 2.91 14.03 -9.47
C GLN A 98 4.14 14.90 -9.13
N ALA A 99 4.35 16.00 -9.86
CA ALA A 99 5.50 16.88 -9.65
C ALA A 99 5.52 17.51 -8.24
N ALA A 100 4.40 18.13 -7.81
CA ALA A 100 4.31 18.73 -6.48
C ALA A 100 4.45 17.69 -5.36
N SER A 101 3.88 16.49 -5.55
CA SER A 101 4.01 15.39 -4.60
C SER A 101 5.45 14.87 -4.51
N THR A 102 6.15 14.79 -5.64
CA THR A 102 7.55 14.37 -5.69
C THR A 102 8.46 15.39 -5.05
N LEU A 103 8.26 16.70 -5.31
CA LEU A 103 9.05 17.75 -4.67
C LEU A 103 8.94 17.68 -3.14
N LYS A 104 7.73 17.50 -2.60
CA LYS A 104 7.52 17.28 -1.16
C LYS A 104 8.28 16.03 -0.66
N SER A 105 8.29 14.97 -1.46
CA SER A 105 9.00 13.74 -1.11
C SER A 105 10.52 13.92 -1.14
N MET A 106 11.08 14.71 -2.06
CA MET A 106 12.51 15.03 -2.10
C MET A 106 12.95 15.75 -0.82
N VAL A 107 12.19 16.77 -0.39
CA VAL A 107 12.46 17.46 0.87
C VAL A 107 12.35 16.50 2.05
N ALA A 108 11.32 15.63 2.06
CA ALA A 108 11.15 14.65 3.12
C ALA A 108 12.31 13.65 3.20
N VAL A 109 12.82 13.15 2.06
CA VAL A 109 14.01 12.28 2.02
C VAL A 109 15.20 12.95 2.71
N VAL A 110 15.50 14.22 2.34
CA VAL A 110 16.62 14.94 2.97
C VAL A 110 16.42 15.04 4.48
N LEU A 111 15.22 15.44 4.93
CA LEU A 111 14.93 15.61 6.36
C LEU A 111 15.01 14.28 7.13
N TYR A 112 14.42 13.21 6.57
CA TYR A 112 14.48 11.89 7.22
C TYR A 112 15.89 11.35 7.25
N THR A 113 16.65 11.41 6.14
CA THR A 113 18.03 10.93 6.08
C THR A 113 18.91 11.69 7.10
N LEU A 114 18.82 13.03 7.18
CA LEU A 114 19.56 13.82 8.15
C LEU A 114 19.15 13.54 9.59
N SER A 115 17.91 13.12 9.83
CA SER A 115 17.46 12.77 11.19
C SER A 115 17.91 11.38 11.66
N LEU A 116 18.27 10.45 10.75
CA LEU A 116 18.62 9.06 11.10
C LEU A 116 19.72 8.94 12.16
N PRO A 117 20.85 9.70 12.12
CA PRO A 117 21.86 9.60 13.16
C PRO A 117 21.32 9.95 14.54
N PHE A 118 20.47 10.98 14.63
CA PHE A 118 19.90 11.45 15.90
C PHE A 118 18.89 10.44 16.46
N VAL A 119 18.00 9.92 15.62
CA VAL A 119 16.98 8.95 16.07
C VAL A 119 17.58 7.57 16.35
N SER A 120 18.78 7.26 15.86
CA SER A 120 19.45 5.99 16.16
C SER A 120 19.77 5.84 17.66
N VAL A 121 20.02 6.96 18.36
CA VAL A 121 20.27 7.00 19.79
C VAL A 121 18.98 6.80 20.60
N MET A 122 17.82 7.13 20.03
CA MET A 122 16.51 7.03 20.69
C MET A 122 15.92 5.61 20.73
N GLY A 123 16.60 4.66 20.10
CA GLY A 123 16.20 3.26 20.09
C GLY A 123 15.80 2.73 18.72
N HIS A 124 15.99 1.42 18.56
CA HIS A 124 15.86 0.73 17.29
C HIS A 124 14.48 0.89 16.62
N HIS A 125 13.41 0.87 17.41
CA HIS A 125 12.03 0.97 16.86
C HIS A 125 11.77 2.36 16.25
N ILE A 126 12.30 3.44 16.85
CA ILE A 126 12.17 4.80 16.33
C ILE A 126 13.00 4.93 15.06
N PHE A 127 14.25 4.47 15.09
CA PHE A 127 15.12 4.44 13.91
C PHE A 127 14.46 3.72 12.74
N MET A 128 13.93 2.51 12.93
CA MET A 128 13.26 1.76 11.87
C MET A 128 11.99 2.47 11.34
N LYS A 129 11.25 3.15 12.21
CA LYS A 129 10.08 3.93 11.80
C LYS A 129 10.46 5.08 10.87
N TYR A 130 11.53 5.80 11.16
CA TYR A 130 12.04 6.88 10.32
C TYR A 130 12.60 6.35 9.01
N LEU A 131 13.39 5.28 9.07
CA LEU A 131 13.98 4.65 7.88
C LEU A 131 12.92 4.10 6.93
N ILE A 132 11.83 3.52 7.45
CA ILE A 132 10.70 3.06 6.64
C ILE A 132 10.04 4.25 5.93
N ARG A 133 9.84 5.38 6.61
CA ARG A 133 9.25 6.57 5.99
C ARG A 133 10.17 7.19 4.94
N ASP A 134 11.47 7.21 5.22
CA ASP A 134 12.47 7.65 4.24
C ASP A 134 12.39 6.80 2.96
N CYS A 135 12.36 5.48 3.10
CA CYS A 135 12.17 4.56 1.97
C CYS A 135 10.83 4.75 1.24
N ASP A 136 9.73 5.08 1.93
CA ASP A 136 8.46 5.40 1.27
C ASP A 136 8.61 6.64 0.34
N HIS A 137 9.25 7.70 0.82
CA HIS A 137 9.50 8.90 0.02
C HIS A 137 10.52 8.66 -1.08
N LEU A 138 11.59 7.92 -0.80
CA LEU A 138 12.61 7.54 -1.78
C LEU A 138 12.01 6.73 -2.93
N GLY A 139 11.15 5.75 -2.61
CA GLY A 139 10.43 4.95 -3.61
C GLY A 139 9.59 5.81 -4.55
N LYS A 140 8.94 6.87 -4.03
CA LYS A 140 8.18 7.83 -4.85
C LYS A 140 9.09 8.65 -5.76
N VAL A 141 10.21 9.14 -5.23
CA VAL A 141 11.19 9.92 -6.01
C VAL A 141 11.78 9.06 -7.12
N CYS A 142 12.23 7.84 -6.81
CA CYS A 142 12.76 6.91 -7.81
C CYS A 142 11.74 6.63 -8.91
N ALA A 143 10.48 6.38 -8.55
CA ALA A 143 9.43 6.11 -9.53
C ALA A 143 9.16 7.31 -10.47
N PHE A 144 9.23 8.54 -9.95
CA PHE A 144 9.07 9.75 -10.76
C PHE A 144 10.17 9.89 -11.82
N PHE A 145 11.40 9.52 -11.49
CA PHE A 145 12.54 9.53 -12.42
C PHE A 145 12.65 8.24 -13.25
N GLY A 146 11.67 7.33 -13.16
CA GLY A 146 11.69 6.07 -13.93
C GLY A 146 12.72 5.06 -13.45
N ILE A 147 13.27 5.24 -12.24
CA ILE A 147 14.27 4.34 -11.65
C ILE A 147 13.54 3.18 -10.97
N ASP A 148 13.66 1.99 -11.51
CA ASP A 148 12.99 0.78 -11.01
C ASP A 148 14.00 -0.21 -10.40
N TRP A 149 14.45 0.07 -9.18
CA TRP A 149 15.43 -0.78 -8.47
C TRP A 149 14.79 -2.02 -7.84
N ILE A 150 13.48 -2.01 -7.63
CA ILE A 150 12.80 -3.09 -6.95
C ILE A 150 11.71 -3.65 -7.85
N GLN A 151 12.05 -4.73 -8.55
CA GLN A 151 11.05 -5.57 -9.21
C GLN A 151 10.52 -6.59 -8.18
N GLU A 152 9.24 -6.51 -7.80
CA GLU A 152 8.58 -7.64 -7.19
C GLU A 152 8.33 -8.68 -8.27
N LYS A 153 9.08 -9.77 -8.21
CA LYS A 153 8.54 -11.03 -8.73
C LYS A 153 7.42 -11.43 -7.75
N TYR A 154 6.20 -11.33 -8.19
CA TYR A 154 5.09 -12.00 -7.52
C TYR A 154 5.40 -13.50 -7.59
N VAL A 155 5.97 -14.04 -6.54
CA VAL A 155 6.11 -15.47 -6.38
C VAL A 155 4.73 -15.96 -5.93
N GLY A 156 3.83 -16.13 -6.89
CA GLY A 156 2.67 -16.97 -6.77
C GLY A 156 3.16 -18.41 -6.91
N GLY A 157 3.58 -19.01 -5.83
CA GLY A 157 3.97 -20.38 -5.78
C GLY A 157 3.90 -20.84 -4.34
N TYR A 158 2.84 -21.51 -4.00
CA TYR A 158 2.91 -22.52 -2.97
C TYR A 158 3.75 -23.64 -3.60
N GLU A 159 5.05 -23.67 -3.34
CA GLU A 159 5.82 -24.91 -3.47
C GLU A 159 5.31 -25.80 -2.34
N GLU A 160 4.67 -26.91 -2.75
CA GLU A 160 4.26 -28.02 -1.91
C GLU A 160 5.46 -28.70 -1.22
#